data_5619381fc87adb9f1109a47c7bc38e9e
#
_entry.id   5619381fc87adb9f1109a47c7bc38e9e
#
_cell.length_a   1.000
_cell.length_b   1.000
_cell.length_c   1.000
_cell.angle_alpha   90.00
_cell.angle_beta   90.00
_cell.angle_gamma   90.00
#
_symmetry.space_group_name_H-M   'P 1'
#
loop_
_entity.id
_entity.type
_entity.pdbx_description
1 polymer ?
#
loop_
_entity_poly.entity_id
_entity_poly.type
_entity_poly.pdbx_seq_one_letter_code
_entity_poly.pdbx_strand_id
1 'polypeptide(L)'
;MTETRWEGGETEGVHMADGHTSIYVLKKNDLMETAFVCCDCGFVHLVEIEHDEDEVRFTWHRGEAITQEFRDKASKERASVLSSQRVGDEFSRMRQKESDES
;
A
#
# COMPACT_ATOMS: atom_id res chain seq x y z
N MET A 1 -5.59 2.11 21.56
CA MET A 1 -5.36 1.44 20.25
C MET A 1 -6.01 2.23 19.14
N THR A 2 -5.34 2.29 18.01
CA THR A 2 -5.88 2.95 16.82
C THR A 2 -6.26 1.91 15.79
N GLU A 3 -7.27 2.26 15.02
CA GLU A 3 -7.86 1.35 14.05
C GLU A 3 -8.16 2.12 12.77
N THR A 4 -7.82 1.54 11.64
CA THR A 4 -8.12 2.11 10.33
C THR A 4 -8.97 1.10 9.54
N ARG A 5 -10.03 1.58 8.95
CA ARG A 5 -10.93 0.75 8.16
C ARG A 5 -10.97 1.25 6.73
N TRP A 6 -10.73 0.36 5.80
CA TRP A 6 -10.69 0.67 4.37
C TRP A 6 -11.73 -0.15 3.62
N GLU A 7 -12.47 0.51 2.76
CA GLU A 7 -13.45 -0.14 1.89
C GLU A 7 -13.16 0.30 0.46
N GLY A 8 -13.25 -0.63 -0.46
CA GLY A 8 -12.95 -0.36 -1.86
C GLY A 8 -11.55 -0.81 -2.24
N GLY A 9 -11.11 -0.47 -3.45
CA GLY A 9 -9.94 -1.04 -4.07
C GLY A 9 -8.60 -0.37 -3.80
N GLU A 10 -8.60 0.85 -3.26
CA GLU A 10 -7.36 1.59 -3.03
C GLU A 10 -7.33 2.19 -1.63
N THR A 11 -6.14 2.22 -1.02
CA THR A 11 -5.95 2.82 0.29
C THR A 11 -4.77 3.77 0.27
N GLU A 12 -4.74 4.65 1.26
CA GLU A 12 -3.55 5.46 1.55
C GLU A 12 -2.49 4.58 2.20
N GLY A 13 -1.25 5.07 2.24
CA GLY A 13 -0.19 4.37 2.95
C GLY A 13 -0.48 4.28 4.45
N VAL A 14 -0.20 3.13 5.02
CA VAL A 14 -0.47 2.85 6.43
C VAL A 14 0.85 2.64 7.16
N HIS A 15 1.05 3.36 8.27
CA HIS A 15 2.21 3.16 9.13
C HIS A 15 2.01 1.90 9.97
N MET A 16 3.06 1.09 10.02
CA MET A 16 3.07 -0.15 10.80
C MET A 16 3.48 0.18 12.24
N ALA A 17 2.58 0.80 12.98
CA ALA A 17 2.83 1.20 14.36
C ALA A 17 2.34 0.12 15.32
N ASP A 18 3.01 0.01 16.47
CA ASP A 18 2.63 -0.94 17.50
C ASP A 18 1.20 -0.67 17.99
N GLY A 19 0.41 -1.71 18.05
CA GLY A 19 -0.97 -1.62 18.51
C GLY A 19 -1.97 -1.08 17.50
N HIS A 20 -1.52 -0.76 16.29
CA HIS A 20 -2.43 -0.30 15.24
C HIS A 20 -3.11 -1.48 14.55
N THR A 21 -4.40 -1.37 14.36
CA THR A 21 -5.19 -2.38 13.64
C THR A 21 -5.71 -1.81 12.34
N SER A 22 -5.41 -2.48 11.24
CA SER A 22 -5.94 -2.12 9.93
C SER A 22 -6.99 -3.12 9.52
N ILE A 23 -8.17 -2.62 9.16
CA ILE A 23 -9.29 -3.45 8.75
C ILE A 23 -9.56 -3.21 7.27
N TYR A 24 -9.50 -4.27 6.48
CA TYR A 24 -9.76 -4.20 5.05
C TYR A 24 -11.06 -4.93 4.76
N VAL A 25 -12.04 -4.19 4.22
CA VAL A 25 -13.34 -4.77 3.88
C VAL A 25 -13.30 -5.18 2.42
N LEU A 26 -13.21 -6.48 2.18
CA LEU A 26 -13.11 -7.05 0.84
C LEU A 26 -14.29 -7.98 0.60
N LYS A 27 -14.92 -7.82 -0.55
CA LYS A 27 -15.91 -8.77 -1.00
C LYS A 27 -15.20 -9.86 -1.79
N LYS A 28 -15.88 -10.97 -2.00
CA LYS A 28 -15.37 -12.06 -2.82
C LYS A 28 -14.91 -11.53 -4.18
N ASN A 29 -13.72 -11.92 -4.59
CA ASN A 29 -13.06 -11.52 -5.83
C ASN A 29 -12.62 -10.05 -5.90
N ASP A 30 -12.63 -9.35 -4.78
CA ASP A 30 -12.11 -7.99 -4.72
C ASP A 30 -10.59 -7.99 -4.62
N LEU A 31 -10.00 -6.94 -5.19
CA LEU A 31 -8.58 -6.67 -5.09
C LEU A 31 -8.41 -5.31 -4.39
N MET A 32 -7.57 -5.26 -3.39
CA MET A 32 -7.23 -4.01 -2.72
C MET A 32 -5.73 -3.75 -2.86
N GLU A 33 -5.36 -2.53 -3.23
CA GLU A 33 -3.97 -2.09 -3.34
C GLU A 33 -3.68 -1.12 -2.21
N THR A 34 -2.66 -1.41 -1.41
CA THR A 34 -2.30 -0.59 -0.27
C THR A 34 -0.79 -0.50 -0.13
N ALA A 35 -0.33 0.32 0.80
CA ALA A 35 1.08 0.46 1.10
C ALA A 35 1.27 0.44 2.61
N PHE A 36 2.28 -0.30 3.07
CA PHE A 36 2.66 -0.33 4.48
C PHE A 36 4.02 0.34 4.64
N VAL A 37 4.12 1.23 5.62
CA VAL A 37 5.34 1.97 5.90
C VAL A 37 5.95 1.47 7.19
N CYS A 38 7.23 1.09 7.13
CA CYS A 38 7.97 0.74 8.34
C CYS A 38 8.21 2.01 9.15
N CYS A 39 7.77 2.02 10.41
CA CYS A 39 7.89 3.21 11.27
C CYS A 39 9.34 3.50 11.67
N ASP A 40 10.23 2.50 11.63
CA ASP A 40 11.63 2.68 12.02
C ASP A 40 12.51 3.16 10.87
N CYS A 41 12.34 2.60 9.68
CA CYS A 41 13.22 2.88 8.54
C CYS A 41 12.56 3.65 7.41
N GLY A 42 11.24 3.78 7.43
CA GLY A 42 10.49 4.50 6.39
C GLY A 42 10.39 3.75 5.07
N PHE A 43 10.76 2.46 5.04
CA PHE A 43 10.63 1.66 3.81
C PHE A 43 9.15 1.40 3.51
N VAL A 44 8.78 1.60 2.25
CA VAL A 44 7.39 1.44 1.82
C VAL A 44 7.25 0.13 1.04
N HIS A 45 6.37 -0.74 1.53
CA HIS A 45 5.99 -1.95 0.82
C HIS A 45 4.64 -1.74 0.17
N LEU A 46 4.53 -2.07 -1.10
CA LEU A 46 3.25 -2.06 -1.80
C LEU A 46 2.66 -3.47 -1.68
N VAL A 47 1.40 -3.55 -1.30
CA VAL A 47 0.76 -4.82 -1.01
C VAL A 47 -0.55 -4.93 -1.78
N GLU A 48 -0.70 -6.03 -2.50
CA GLU A 48 -1.95 -6.38 -3.15
C GLU A 48 -2.66 -7.41 -2.27
N ILE A 49 -3.91 -7.14 -1.94
CA ILE A 49 -4.73 -8.05 -1.11
C ILE A 49 -5.90 -8.52 -1.97
N GLU A 50 -5.95 -9.81 -2.22
CA GLU A 50 -7.01 -10.42 -3.01
C GLU A 50 -7.85 -11.35 -2.15
N HIS A 51 -9.17 -11.28 -2.30
CA HIS A 51 -10.08 -12.20 -1.63
C HIS A 51 -10.71 -13.14 -2.67
N ASP A 52 -10.31 -14.38 -2.63
CA ASP A 52 -10.89 -15.47 -3.43
C ASP A 52 -11.87 -16.24 -2.53
N GLU A 53 -12.49 -17.29 -3.05
CA GLU A 53 -13.57 -17.99 -2.35
C GLU A 53 -13.27 -18.36 -0.90
N ASP A 54 -12.12 -18.98 -0.66
CA ASP A 54 -11.74 -19.44 0.67
C ASP A 54 -10.41 -18.87 1.16
N GLU A 55 -9.78 -18.02 0.35
CA GLU A 55 -8.43 -17.54 0.63
C GLU A 55 -8.34 -16.03 0.54
N VAL A 56 -7.43 -15.48 1.33
CA VAL A 56 -7.01 -14.09 1.23
C VAL A 56 -5.51 -14.14 0.93
N ARG A 57 -5.13 -13.52 -0.18
CA ARG A 57 -3.73 -13.51 -0.61
C ARG A 57 -3.13 -12.14 -0.47
N PHE A 58 -1.93 -12.09 0.08
CA PHE A 58 -1.15 -10.87 0.20
C PHE A 58 0.07 -11.01 -0.70
N THR A 59 0.22 -10.10 -1.65
CA THR A 59 1.39 -10.06 -2.51
C THR A 59 2.18 -8.80 -2.19
N TRP A 60 3.43 -8.95 -1.79
CA TRP A 60 4.28 -7.86 -1.32
C TRP A 60 5.26 -7.46 -2.40
N HIS A 61 5.36 -6.15 -2.65
CA HIS A 61 6.30 -5.59 -3.59
C HIS A 61 7.17 -4.55 -2.89
N ARG A 62 8.41 -4.44 -3.30
CA ARG A 62 9.30 -3.40 -2.78
C ARG A 62 8.97 -2.09 -3.46
N GLY A 63 8.64 -1.06 -2.69
CA GLY A 63 8.35 0.26 -3.21
C GLY A 63 9.59 1.15 -3.17
N GLU A 64 10.59 0.89 -4.01
CA GLU A 64 11.85 1.63 -3.94
C GLU A 64 11.70 3.11 -4.28
N ALA A 65 11.01 3.43 -5.35
CA ALA A 65 10.80 4.82 -5.76
C ALA A 65 9.94 5.59 -4.75
N ILE A 66 8.84 5.00 -4.32
CA ILE A 66 7.94 5.66 -3.37
C ILE A 66 8.58 5.75 -1.98
N THR A 67 9.45 4.81 -1.62
CA THR A 67 10.24 4.87 -0.38
C THR A 67 11.17 6.07 -0.41
N GLN A 68 11.87 6.29 -1.53
CA GLN A 68 12.76 7.43 -1.68
C GLN A 68 11.99 8.75 -1.59
N GLU A 69 10.86 8.84 -2.27
CA GLU A 69 9.99 10.01 -2.18
C GLU A 69 9.56 10.28 -0.75
N PHE A 70 9.15 9.23 -0.03
CA PHE A 70 8.71 9.32 1.36
C PHE A 70 9.83 9.85 2.25
N ARG A 71 11.04 9.32 2.09
CA ARG A 71 12.19 9.72 2.91
C ARG A 71 12.66 11.14 2.61
N ASP A 72 12.51 11.59 1.37
CA ASP A 72 12.98 12.91 0.93
C ASP A 72 12.02 14.04 1.29
N LYS A 73 10.77 13.72 1.60
CA LYS A 73 9.76 14.73 1.90
C LYS A 73 9.77 15.14 3.37
N ALA A 74 9.42 16.40 3.65
CA ALA A 74 9.18 16.85 5.02
C ALA A 74 7.96 16.12 5.58
N SER A 75 7.90 16.01 6.91
CA SER A 75 6.86 15.22 7.59
C SER A 75 5.44 15.52 7.13
N LYS A 76 5.12 16.79 6.96
CA LYS A 76 3.76 17.19 6.55
C LYS A 76 3.48 16.90 5.08
N GLU A 77 4.50 16.69 4.26
CA GLU A 77 4.36 16.37 2.85
C GLU A 77 4.34 14.87 2.61
N ARG A 78 4.82 14.07 3.58
CA ARG A 78 4.86 12.61 3.46
C ARG A 78 3.48 12.00 3.25
N ALA A 79 2.46 12.59 3.85
CA ALA A 79 1.09 12.12 3.69
C ALA A 79 0.64 12.16 2.23
N SER A 80 1.03 13.20 1.48
CA SER A 80 0.65 13.30 0.06
C SER A 80 1.38 12.28 -0.82
N VAL A 81 2.59 11.88 -0.43
CA VAL A 81 3.32 10.82 -1.14
C VAL A 81 2.60 9.48 -1.03
N LEU A 82 1.90 9.27 0.09
CA LEU A 82 1.22 8.02 0.39
C LEU A 82 -0.30 8.08 0.16
N SER A 83 -0.78 9.09 -0.56
CA SER A 83 -2.20 9.18 -0.88
C SER A 83 -2.64 7.98 -1.72
N SER A 84 -3.94 7.69 -1.72
CA SER A 84 -4.46 6.56 -2.49
C SER A 84 -4.15 6.69 -3.98
N GLN A 85 -4.18 7.91 -4.51
CA GLN A 85 -3.82 8.16 -5.90
C GLN A 85 -2.35 7.81 -6.16
N ARG A 86 -1.46 8.24 -5.28
CA ARG A 86 -0.02 7.98 -5.44
C ARG A 86 0.29 6.49 -5.34
N VAL A 87 -0.35 5.79 -4.41
CA VAL A 87 -0.20 4.34 -4.27
C VAL A 87 -0.68 3.64 -5.54
N GLY A 88 -1.85 4.04 -6.06
CA GLY A 88 -2.37 3.49 -7.31
C GLY A 88 -1.46 3.76 -8.50
N ASP A 89 -0.89 4.95 -8.59
CA ASP A 89 0.05 5.33 -9.66
C ASP A 89 1.30 4.44 -9.61
N GLU A 90 1.81 4.16 -8.43
CA GLU A 90 2.99 3.29 -8.26
C GLU A 90 2.69 1.86 -8.71
N PHE A 91 1.52 1.33 -8.35
CA PHE A 91 1.10 0.01 -8.83
C PHE A 91 0.98 -0.02 -10.34
N SER A 92 0.42 1.01 -10.95
CA SER A 92 0.28 1.11 -12.40
C SER A 92 1.65 1.10 -13.08
N ARG A 93 2.59 1.86 -12.52
CA ARG A 93 3.97 1.92 -13.03
C ARG A 93 4.64 0.55 -12.97
N MET A 94 4.48 -0.15 -11.87
CA MET A 94 5.05 -1.48 -11.69
C MET A 94 4.50 -2.49 -12.71
N ARG A 95 3.20 -2.46 -12.93
CA ARG A 95 2.54 -3.35 -13.89
C ARG A 95 2.99 -3.07 -15.32
N GLN A 96 3.17 -1.80 -15.66
CA GLN A 96 3.67 -1.41 -16.98
C GLN A 96 5.09 -1.89 -17.19
N LYS A 97 5.94 -1.80 -16.18
CA LYS A 97 7.32 -2.27 -16.24
C LYS A 97 7.38 -3.79 -16.45
N GLU A 98 6.55 -4.54 -15.75
CA GLU A 98 6.45 -5.99 -15.92
C GLU A 98 6.02 -6.36 -17.33
N SER A 99 5.07 -5.63 -17.89
CA SER A 99 4.60 -5.84 -19.26
C SER A 99 5.71 -5.59 -20.27
N ASP A 100 6.52 -4.56 -20.05
CA ASP A 100 7.63 -4.20 -20.94
C ASP A 100 8.76 -5.24 -20.91
N GLU A 101 8.95 -5.92 -19.78
CA GLU A 101 9.99 -6.93 -19.61
C GLU A 101 9.58 -8.31 -20.16
N SER A 102 8.31 -8.53 -20.37
CA SER A 102 7.82 -9.79 -20.93
C SER A 102 7.78 -9.75 -22.46
#